data_30fbba7dd15c4caab145e9060e01238d
#
_entry.id   30fbba7dd15c4caab145e9060e01238d
#
_cell.length_a   1.000
_cell.length_b   1.000
_cell.length_c   1.000
_cell.angle_alpha   90.00
_cell.angle_beta   90.00
_cell.angle_gamma   90.00
#
_symmetry.space_group_name_H-M   'P 1'
#
loop_
_entity.id
_entity.type
_entity.pdbx_description
1 polymer ?
#
loop_
_entity_poly.entity_id
_entity_poly.type
_entity_poly.pdbx_seq_one_letter_code
_entity_poly.pdbx_strand_id
1 'polypeptide(L)'
;MSGLSRLFPRSIRWRLTLLYSALFVVAGALLLGFVYVLAAHSATGSRTITSVGGPGLPGTGAAPAAPATVSAVAEILRRDQLHDLLVQAAVALAVMALASLALGWLMAGRVLSPLRAMTATARRISADNLHERLAVPGPEDELKAVADTFDAVLARLEGAFEAQKQFVANASHELRTPLTLQQTVVDVTLADPDASAQTLRAALRRVRAAGQEQERLIEALLTLARSQQGLERRESVDLTAIVRERLPGSGCQVLARLEPAPVLGDPQLIERLVVNLTENAVRHNLPASEEGWVSVWTGLDATGRPGLRIENSGPVIPPGQAAGLFQPFRRLGPDRVAGRHGLGLGMSIVAAVVAAHGGRVRARTRPAGGLIVEVALPPAGSPGHSVPPRSPAPVAAK
;
A
#
# COMPACT_ATOMS: atom_id res chain seq x y z
N MET A 1 -39.13 -18.78 9.53
CA MET A 1 -38.72 -17.36 9.63
C MET A 1 -37.96 -16.90 8.37
N SER A 2 -38.48 -17.13 7.16
CA SER A 2 -37.77 -16.89 5.90
C SER A 2 -38.52 -15.96 4.91
N GLY A 3 -39.44 -15.13 5.39
CA GLY A 3 -40.26 -14.23 4.56
C GLY A 3 -39.89 -12.75 4.56
N LEU A 4 -39.14 -12.25 5.54
CA LEU A 4 -38.84 -10.82 5.72
C LEU A 4 -37.61 -10.30 4.97
N SER A 5 -36.77 -11.19 4.43
CA SER A 5 -35.51 -10.81 3.74
C SER A 5 -35.72 -10.28 2.31
N ARG A 6 -36.91 -10.40 1.73
CA ARG A 6 -37.20 -9.97 0.34
C ARG A 6 -37.71 -8.52 0.21
N LEU A 7 -38.06 -7.85 1.32
CA LEU A 7 -38.64 -6.50 1.31
C LEU A 7 -37.61 -5.37 1.46
N PHE A 8 -36.35 -5.68 1.77
CA PHE A 8 -35.33 -4.64 1.89
C PHE A 8 -34.57 -4.48 0.59
N PRO A 9 -34.64 -3.32 -0.06
CA PRO A 9 -33.86 -3.05 -1.27
C PRO A 9 -32.36 -3.19 -0.94
N ARG A 10 -31.64 -3.88 -1.79
CA ARG A 10 -30.22 -4.23 -1.62
C ARG A 10 -29.25 -3.04 -1.53
N SER A 11 -29.71 -1.80 -1.75
CA SER A 11 -28.84 -0.62 -1.72
C SER A 11 -28.78 -0.02 -0.30
N ILE A 12 -27.57 0.27 0.16
CA ILE A 12 -27.30 0.95 1.44
C ILE A 12 -28.07 2.27 1.55
N ARG A 13 -28.27 2.96 0.43
CA ARG A 13 -29.03 4.20 0.34
C ARG A 13 -30.45 4.03 0.87
N TRP A 14 -31.19 3.03 0.41
CA TRP A 14 -32.55 2.73 0.87
C TRP A 14 -32.60 2.36 2.35
N ARG A 15 -31.63 1.56 2.81
CA ARG A 15 -31.58 1.15 4.21
C ARG A 15 -31.35 2.32 5.15
N LEU A 16 -30.43 3.23 4.82
CA LEU A 16 -30.20 4.44 5.60
C LEU A 16 -31.40 5.38 5.57
N THR A 17 -31.98 5.63 4.39
CA THR A 17 -33.18 6.46 4.26
C THR A 17 -34.31 5.92 5.10
N LEU A 18 -34.62 4.63 5.02
CA LEU A 18 -35.70 4.01 5.82
C LEU A 18 -35.41 4.06 7.32
N LEU A 19 -34.13 3.82 7.73
CA LEU A 19 -33.76 3.83 9.13
C LEU A 19 -33.95 5.26 9.75
N TYR A 20 -33.42 6.28 9.07
CA TYR A 20 -33.58 7.67 9.54
C TYR A 20 -35.03 8.12 9.48
N SER A 21 -35.78 7.79 8.43
CA SER A 21 -37.19 8.13 8.33
C SER A 21 -38.00 7.43 9.40
N ALA A 22 -37.77 6.16 9.70
CA ALA A 22 -38.41 5.42 10.77
C ALA A 22 -38.11 6.06 12.15
N LEU A 23 -36.85 6.44 12.41
CA LEU A 23 -36.46 7.11 13.64
C LEU A 23 -37.17 8.43 13.81
N PHE A 24 -37.27 9.26 12.76
CA PHE A 24 -37.97 10.53 12.77
C PHE A 24 -39.49 10.37 13.02
N VAL A 25 -40.11 9.39 12.36
CA VAL A 25 -41.53 9.10 12.54
C VAL A 25 -41.83 8.64 13.98
N VAL A 26 -40.99 7.73 14.51
CA VAL A 26 -41.12 7.26 15.90
C VAL A 26 -40.95 8.41 16.89
N ALA A 27 -39.92 9.24 16.73
CA ALA A 27 -39.70 10.40 17.59
C ALA A 27 -40.86 11.39 17.51
N GLY A 28 -41.38 11.65 16.30
CA GLY A 28 -42.54 12.50 16.09
C GLY A 28 -43.82 11.93 16.71
N ALA A 29 -44.07 10.65 16.59
CA ALA A 29 -45.21 9.98 17.18
C ALA A 29 -45.16 10.03 18.73
N LEU A 30 -43.98 9.83 19.33
CA LEU A 30 -43.77 9.96 20.77
C LEU A 30 -44.02 11.38 21.26
N LEU A 31 -43.53 12.39 20.54
CA LEU A 31 -43.72 13.80 20.87
C LEU A 31 -45.22 14.18 20.81
N LEU A 32 -45.89 13.80 19.73
CA LEU A 32 -47.31 14.04 19.55
C LEU A 32 -48.15 13.29 20.59
N GLY A 33 -47.81 12.06 20.92
CA GLY A 33 -48.42 11.29 22.00
C GLY A 33 -48.26 11.97 23.37
N PHE A 34 -47.07 12.48 23.66
CA PHE A 34 -46.80 13.25 24.88
C PHE A 34 -47.62 14.52 24.97
N VAL A 35 -47.69 15.30 23.88
CA VAL A 35 -48.51 16.52 23.80
C VAL A 35 -50.00 16.19 23.99
N TYR A 36 -50.50 15.11 23.39
CA TYR A 36 -51.87 14.64 23.54
C TYR A 36 -52.19 14.26 25.01
N VAL A 37 -51.32 13.50 25.66
CA VAL A 37 -51.44 13.12 27.07
C VAL A 37 -51.44 14.37 27.96
N LEU A 38 -50.56 15.33 27.69
CA LEU A 38 -50.50 16.59 28.45
C LEU A 38 -51.80 17.42 28.28
N ALA A 39 -52.32 17.54 27.06
CA ALA A 39 -53.57 18.21 26.75
C ALA A 39 -54.77 17.50 27.41
N ALA A 40 -54.78 16.17 27.41
CA ALA A 40 -55.83 15.40 28.11
C ALA A 40 -55.77 15.55 29.62
N HIS A 41 -54.59 15.64 30.24
CA HIS A 41 -54.45 15.86 31.70
C HIS A 41 -54.76 17.31 32.13
N SER A 42 -54.32 18.32 31.39
CA SER A 42 -54.63 19.74 31.70
C SER A 42 -56.08 20.03 31.63
N ALA A 43 -56.83 19.36 30.75
CA ALA A 43 -58.29 19.46 30.68
C ALA A 43 -59.00 18.81 31.88
N THR A 44 -58.32 17.90 32.61
CA THR A 44 -58.94 17.27 33.82
C THR A 44 -58.76 18.13 35.08
N GLY A 45 -57.76 19.03 35.11
CA GLY A 45 -57.47 19.91 36.29
C GLY A 45 -58.35 21.15 36.44
N SER A 46 -59.26 21.52 35.49
CA SER A 46 -60.07 22.73 35.51
C SER A 46 -61.47 22.52 36.10
N ARG A 47 -61.63 21.63 37.09
CA ARG A 47 -62.90 21.31 37.73
C ARG A 47 -63.20 22.08 39.03
N THR A 48 -62.62 23.22 39.25
CA THR A 48 -63.03 24.08 40.42
C THR A 48 -63.52 25.44 39.93
N ILE A 49 -64.66 25.45 39.26
CA ILE A 49 -65.45 26.70 39.29
C ILE A 49 -66.07 26.74 40.63
N THR A 50 -65.46 27.44 41.55
CA THR A 50 -66.03 27.83 42.81
C THR A 50 -67.28 28.65 42.52
N SER A 51 -68.47 28.11 42.82
CA SER A 51 -69.71 28.90 42.84
C SER A 51 -69.59 29.97 43.92
N VAL A 52 -69.27 31.18 43.48
CA VAL A 52 -69.39 32.35 44.36
C VAL A 52 -70.85 32.56 44.61
N GLY A 53 -71.31 32.16 45.81
CA GLY A 53 -72.60 32.43 46.31
C GLY A 53 -72.75 33.94 46.56
N GLY A 54 -73.52 34.63 45.72
CA GLY A 54 -73.97 35.98 45.99
C GLY A 54 -75.12 35.95 47.02
N PRO A 55 -75.31 36.99 47.89
CA PRO A 55 -76.34 37.03 48.90
C PRO A 55 -77.73 37.13 48.27
N GLY A 56 -78.68 36.32 48.79
CA GLY A 56 -80.00 36.10 48.27
C GLY A 56 -80.91 37.32 48.27
N LEU A 57 -81.70 37.41 47.20
CA LEU A 57 -83.00 38.13 47.19
C LEU A 57 -84.10 37.04 47.10
N PRO A 58 -85.15 37.15 47.92
CA PRO A 58 -86.22 36.16 47.94
C PRO A 58 -87.30 36.48 46.87
N GLY A 59 -87.65 35.49 46.11
CA GLY A 59 -88.87 35.46 45.34
C GLY A 59 -88.69 35.37 43.83
N THR A 60 -88.76 34.17 43.31
CA THR A 60 -89.61 33.64 42.24
C THR A 60 -89.09 32.27 41.85
N GLY A 61 -89.96 31.28 41.96
CA GLY A 61 -89.63 29.89 41.64
C GLY A 61 -89.34 29.67 40.15
N ALA A 62 -88.10 29.56 39.82
CA ALA A 62 -87.63 28.90 38.60
C ALA A 62 -86.73 27.77 39.05
N ALA A 63 -87.09 26.56 38.75
CA ALA A 63 -86.32 25.38 39.03
C ALA A 63 -84.89 25.53 38.43
N PRO A 64 -83.84 25.20 39.18
CA PRO A 64 -82.49 25.25 38.64
C PRO A 64 -82.43 24.25 37.52
N ALA A 65 -82.19 24.75 36.31
CA ALA A 65 -81.84 23.88 35.18
C ALA A 65 -80.64 22.98 35.58
N ALA A 66 -80.89 21.73 35.50
CA ALA A 66 -80.00 20.68 36.00
C ALA A 66 -78.54 20.86 35.56
N PRO A 67 -77.56 20.71 36.44
CA PRO A 67 -76.11 20.76 36.09
C PRO A 67 -75.69 19.72 35.10
N ALA A 68 -76.56 18.76 34.78
CA ALA A 68 -76.30 17.67 33.82
C ALA A 68 -76.20 18.14 32.37
N THR A 69 -76.90 19.26 31.98
CA THR A 69 -76.86 19.72 30.57
C THR A 69 -75.58 20.48 30.26
N VAL A 70 -74.96 21.17 31.19
CA VAL A 70 -73.71 21.91 31.02
C VAL A 70 -72.56 20.96 30.97
N SER A 71 -72.55 19.87 31.74
CA SER A 71 -71.50 18.84 31.71
C SER A 71 -71.59 18.01 30.47
N ALA A 72 -72.74 17.71 29.91
CA ALA A 72 -72.88 16.95 28.65
C ALA A 72 -72.36 17.75 27.41
N VAL A 73 -72.69 19.06 27.36
CA VAL A 73 -72.23 19.97 26.32
C VAL A 73 -70.72 20.14 26.40
N ALA A 74 -70.13 20.27 27.59
CA ALA A 74 -68.67 20.35 27.77
C ALA A 74 -67.95 19.07 27.36
N GLU A 75 -68.56 17.89 27.56
CA GLU A 75 -68.00 16.59 27.15
C GLU A 75 -68.03 16.40 25.62
N ILE A 76 -69.10 16.89 24.95
CA ILE A 76 -69.19 16.85 23.47
C ILE A 76 -68.15 17.79 22.87
N LEU A 77 -68.06 19.06 23.33
CA LEU A 77 -67.05 20.01 22.84
C LEU A 77 -65.60 19.50 23.06
N ARG A 78 -65.38 18.83 24.16
CA ARG A 78 -64.09 18.23 24.47
C ARG A 78 -63.76 17.08 23.54
N ARG A 79 -64.74 16.24 23.19
CA ARG A 79 -64.51 15.13 22.20
C ARG A 79 -64.18 15.66 20.81
N ASP A 80 -64.86 16.72 20.38
CA ASP A 80 -64.64 17.38 19.12
C ASP A 80 -63.21 18.00 19.07
N GLN A 81 -62.81 18.72 20.16
CA GLN A 81 -61.47 19.28 20.27
C GLN A 81 -60.35 18.18 20.26
N LEU A 82 -60.57 17.07 20.97
CA LEU A 82 -59.62 15.96 20.95
C LEU A 82 -59.55 15.27 19.59
N HIS A 83 -60.69 15.17 18.89
CA HIS A 83 -60.71 14.62 17.53
C HIS A 83 -59.96 15.51 16.53
N ASP A 84 -60.19 16.83 16.60
CA ASP A 84 -59.45 17.79 15.75
C ASP A 84 -57.94 17.78 16.02
N LEU A 85 -57.51 17.68 17.27
CA LEU A 85 -56.10 17.51 17.64
C LEU A 85 -55.51 16.23 17.08
N LEU A 86 -56.25 15.11 17.13
CA LEU A 86 -55.77 13.85 16.54
C LEU A 86 -55.63 13.92 15.02
N VAL A 87 -56.61 14.55 14.34
CA VAL A 87 -56.53 14.75 12.89
C VAL A 87 -55.37 15.65 12.52
N GLN A 88 -55.19 16.78 13.21
CA GLN A 88 -54.04 17.67 12.99
C GLN A 88 -52.72 16.98 13.28
N ALA A 89 -52.62 16.20 14.34
CA ALA A 89 -51.43 15.42 14.68
C ALA A 89 -51.13 14.37 13.61
N ALA A 90 -52.14 13.67 13.09
CA ALA A 90 -51.97 12.68 12.02
C ALA A 90 -51.48 13.32 10.72
N VAL A 91 -52.04 14.48 10.34
CA VAL A 91 -51.61 15.24 9.17
C VAL A 91 -50.13 15.72 9.32
N ALA A 92 -49.82 16.29 10.49
CA ALA A 92 -48.46 16.74 10.81
C ALA A 92 -47.43 15.57 10.73
N LEU A 93 -47.81 14.40 11.29
CA LEU A 93 -46.97 13.21 11.23
C LEU A 93 -46.77 12.72 9.79
N ALA A 94 -47.84 12.73 8.99
CA ALA A 94 -47.75 12.33 7.57
C ALA A 94 -46.84 13.27 6.76
N VAL A 95 -46.97 14.59 6.94
CA VAL A 95 -46.09 15.58 6.28
C VAL A 95 -44.65 15.40 6.72
N MET A 96 -44.42 15.20 8.03
CA MET A 96 -43.07 14.99 8.55
C MET A 96 -42.46 13.68 8.05
N ALA A 97 -43.24 12.61 7.90
CA ALA A 97 -42.81 11.34 7.32
C ALA A 97 -42.36 11.50 5.85
N LEU A 98 -43.14 12.21 5.04
CA LEU A 98 -42.81 12.52 3.66
C LEU A 98 -41.57 13.40 3.53
N ALA A 99 -41.47 14.45 4.35
CA ALA A 99 -40.32 15.34 4.36
C ALA A 99 -39.05 14.61 4.79
N SER A 100 -39.10 13.75 5.83
CA SER A 100 -37.96 12.97 6.31
C SER A 100 -37.51 11.94 5.27
N LEU A 101 -38.43 11.32 4.53
CA LEU A 101 -38.11 10.39 3.45
C LEU A 101 -37.39 11.09 2.28
N ALA A 102 -37.93 12.26 1.88
CA ALA A 102 -37.30 13.06 0.80
C ALA A 102 -35.91 13.56 1.20
N LEU A 103 -35.74 14.13 2.39
CA LEU A 103 -34.48 14.64 2.90
C LEU A 103 -33.47 13.51 3.10
N GLY A 104 -33.90 12.39 3.67
CA GLY A 104 -33.05 11.19 3.84
C GLY A 104 -32.56 10.63 2.50
N TRP A 105 -33.42 10.62 1.48
CA TRP A 105 -33.05 10.21 0.14
C TRP A 105 -31.99 11.12 -0.50
N LEU A 106 -32.16 12.44 -0.38
CA LEU A 106 -31.22 13.43 -0.89
C LEU A 106 -29.86 13.33 -0.18
N MET A 107 -29.88 13.28 1.17
CA MET A 107 -28.65 13.18 1.97
C MET A 107 -27.89 11.87 1.73
N ALA A 108 -28.59 10.74 1.74
CA ALA A 108 -27.98 9.44 1.44
C ALA A 108 -27.39 9.40 0.02
N GLY A 109 -28.02 10.10 -0.94
CA GLY A 109 -27.51 10.24 -2.30
C GLY A 109 -26.20 11.01 -2.36
N ARG A 110 -26.15 12.15 -1.66
CA ARG A 110 -24.97 13.03 -1.66
C ARG A 110 -23.79 12.42 -0.91
N VAL A 111 -24.02 11.82 0.25
CA VAL A 111 -22.97 11.19 1.08
C VAL A 111 -22.38 9.93 0.40
N LEU A 112 -23.20 9.14 -0.29
CA LEU A 112 -22.73 7.91 -0.93
C LEU A 112 -22.24 8.11 -2.36
N SER A 113 -22.37 9.29 -2.95
CA SER A 113 -21.90 9.59 -4.32
C SER A 113 -20.39 9.42 -4.50
N PRO A 114 -19.53 9.95 -3.60
CA PRO A 114 -18.08 9.78 -3.70
C PRO A 114 -17.67 8.32 -3.65
N LEU A 115 -18.25 7.52 -2.74
CA LEU A 115 -17.94 6.08 -2.62
C LEU A 115 -18.28 5.30 -3.90
N ARG A 116 -19.37 5.68 -4.59
CA ARG A 116 -19.73 5.07 -5.88
C ARG A 116 -18.74 5.45 -6.98
N ALA A 117 -18.31 6.70 -7.02
CA ALA A 117 -17.30 7.17 -7.95
C ALA A 117 -15.97 6.42 -7.72
N MET A 118 -15.52 6.33 -6.46
CA MET A 118 -14.33 5.54 -6.08
C MET A 118 -14.43 4.08 -6.55
N THR A 119 -15.58 3.43 -6.27
CA THR A 119 -15.79 2.04 -6.67
C THR A 119 -15.80 1.86 -8.18
N ALA A 120 -16.39 2.81 -8.92
CA ALA A 120 -16.43 2.79 -10.38
C ALA A 120 -15.03 2.97 -10.99
N THR A 121 -14.24 3.90 -10.47
CA THR A 121 -12.84 4.12 -10.88
C THR A 121 -11.98 2.93 -10.52
N ALA A 122 -12.06 2.42 -9.28
CA ALA A 122 -11.31 1.25 -8.84
C ALA A 122 -11.58 0.00 -9.70
N ARG A 123 -12.81 -0.18 -10.20
CA ARG A 123 -13.15 -1.28 -11.11
C ARG A 123 -12.60 -1.13 -12.53
N ARG A 124 -12.29 0.09 -12.94
CA ARG A 124 -11.70 0.37 -14.27
C ARG A 124 -10.18 0.31 -14.25
N ILE A 125 -9.58 0.44 -13.06
CA ILE A 125 -8.13 0.37 -12.91
C ILE A 125 -7.66 -1.04 -13.27
N SER A 126 -6.73 -1.09 -14.22
CA SER A 126 -6.03 -2.28 -14.68
C SER A 126 -4.54 -1.98 -14.77
N ALA A 127 -3.73 -2.97 -15.14
CA ALA A 127 -2.29 -2.76 -15.34
C ALA A 127 -1.96 -1.70 -16.41
N ASP A 128 -2.89 -1.48 -17.38
CA ASP A 128 -2.67 -0.55 -18.49
C ASP A 128 -3.02 0.91 -18.14
N ASN A 129 -3.81 1.16 -17.10
CA ASN A 129 -4.29 2.50 -16.73
C ASN A 129 -4.11 2.83 -15.24
N LEU A 130 -3.05 2.32 -14.61
CA LEU A 130 -2.69 2.60 -13.21
C LEU A 130 -2.44 4.09 -12.91
N HIS A 131 -2.28 4.93 -13.95
CA HIS A 131 -2.12 6.38 -13.81
C HIS A 131 -3.43 7.10 -13.42
N GLU A 132 -4.59 6.45 -13.56
CA GLU A 132 -5.85 7.02 -13.08
C GLU A 132 -5.81 7.19 -11.56
N ARG A 133 -6.39 8.29 -11.07
CA ARG A 133 -6.51 8.60 -9.64
C ARG A 133 -7.96 8.76 -9.27
N LEU A 134 -8.28 8.48 -8.02
CA LEU A 134 -9.63 8.73 -7.51
C LEU A 134 -9.93 10.23 -7.47
N ALA A 135 -8.93 11.04 -7.12
CA ALA A 135 -8.96 12.51 -7.13
C ALA A 135 -10.30 13.09 -6.65
N VAL A 136 -10.80 12.62 -5.50
CA VAL A 136 -12.12 13.00 -4.98
C VAL A 136 -12.10 14.47 -4.57
N PRO A 137 -12.88 15.33 -5.23
CA PRO A 137 -13.00 16.73 -4.84
C PRO A 137 -13.88 16.85 -3.58
N GLY A 138 -13.46 17.66 -2.63
CA GLY A 138 -14.27 17.91 -1.42
C GLY A 138 -13.46 18.43 -0.25
N PRO A 139 -14.12 18.62 0.90
CA PRO A 139 -13.43 18.98 2.14
C PRO A 139 -12.49 17.87 2.60
N GLU A 140 -11.53 18.25 3.46
CA GLU A 140 -10.61 17.29 4.09
C GLU A 140 -11.36 16.52 5.18
N ASP A 141 -12.08 15.48 4.76
CA ASP A 141 -12.82 14.57 5.63
C ASP A 141 -12.25 13.13 5.53
N GLU A 142 -12.86 12.20 6.26
CA GLU A 142 -12.45 10.79 6.31
C GLU A 142 -12.52 10.13 4.92
N LEU A 143 -13.44 10.56 4.05
CA LEU A 143 -13.56 10.03 2.70
C LEU A 143 -12.40 10.46 1.81
N LYS A 144 -11.95 11.71 1.94
CA LYS A 144 -10.78 12.21 1.24
C LYS A 144 -9.51 11.50 1.73
N ALA A 145 -9.35 11.29 3.04
CA ALA A 145 -8.22 10.56 3.60
C ALA A 145 -8.11 9.12 3.05
N VAL A 146 -9.26 8.44 2.88
CA VAL A 146 -9.31 7.11 2.23
C VAL A 146 -8.91 7.20 0.76
N ALA A 147 -9.42 8.20 0.02
CA ALA A 147 -9.07 8.39 -1.39
C ALA A 147 -7.57 8.66 -1.58
N ASP A 148 -7.00 9.55 -0.77
CA ASP A 148 -5.58 9.90 -0.82
C ASP A 148 -4.69 8.69 -0.48
N THR A 149 -5.11 7.87 0.50
CA THR A 149 -4.42 6.62 0.83
C THR A 149 -4.46 5.63 -0.33
N PHE A 150 -5.60 5.51 -1.01
CA PHE A 150 -5.75 4.65 -2.18
C PHE A 150 -4.90 5.15 -3.36
N ASP A 151 -4.90 6.45 -3.62
CA ASP A 151 -4.08 7.07 -4.66
C ASP A 151 -2.58 6.91 -4.38
N ALA A 152 -2.15 6.95 -3.11
CA ALA A 152 -0.78 6.64 -2.72
C ALA A 152 -0.41 5.16 -2.98
N VAL A 153 -1.33 4.23 -2.75
CA VAL A 153 -1.13 2.80 -3.10
C VAL A 153 -1.04 2.62 -4.61
N LEU A 154 -1.91 3.29 -5.39
CA LEU A 154 -1.88 3.25 -6.85
C LEU A 154 -0.55 3.81 -7.40
N ALA A 155 -0.06 4.93 -6.87
CA ALA A 155 1.22 5.51 -7.26
C ALA A 155 2.39 4.54 -7.01
N ARG A 156 2.36 3.81 -5.89
CA ARG A 156 3.38 2.77 -5.59
C ARG A 156 3.28 1.60 -6.55
N LEU A 157 2.06 1.15 -6.88
CA LEU A 157 1.82 0.08 -7.86
C LEU A 157 2.30 0.49 -9.25
N GLU A 158 1.92 1.68 -9.73
CA GLU A 158 2.35 2.23 -11.00
C GLU A 158 3.88 2.28 -11.11
N GLY A 159 4.55 2.82 -10.08
CA GLY A 159 6.02 2.83 -10.02
C GLY A 159 6.64 1.42 -10.05
N ALA A 160 6.01 0.43 -9.41
CA ALA A 160 6.48 -0.95 -9.44
C ALA A 160 6.29 -1.61 -10.82
N PHE A 161 5.16 -1.39 -11.48
CA PHE A 161 4.89 -1.88 -12.83
C PHE A 161 5.80 -1.25 -13.87
N GLU A 162 6.03 0.07 -13.80
CA GLU A 162 6.94 0.75 -14.72
C GLU A 162 8.39 0.27 -14.54
N ALA A 163 8.83 0.09 -13.29
CA ALA A 163 10.14 -0.51 -12.99
C ALA A 163 10.25 -1.95 -13.54
N GLN A 164 9.18 -2.75 -13.41
CA GLN A 164 9.13 -4.12 -13.95
C GLN A 164 9.18 -4.12 -15.48
N LYS A 165 8.44 -3.23 -16.14
CA LYS A 165 8.43 -3.09 -17.60
C LYS A 165 9.82 -2.70 -18.14
N GLN A 166 10.43 -1.71 -17.49
CA GLN A 166 11.80 -1.30 -17.83
C GLN A 166 12.82 -2.40 -17.59
N PHE A 167 12.68 -3.15 -16.49
CA PHE A 167 13.52 -4.31 -16.21
C PHE A 167 13.46 -5.36 -17.33
N VAL A 168 12.25 -5.75 -17.77
CA VAL A 168 12.07 -6.73 -18.86
C VAL A 168 12.61 -6.21 -20.18
N ALA A 169 12.36 -4.93 -20.51
CA ALA A 169 12.90 -4.31 -21.72
C ALA A 169 14.44 -4.31 -21.73
N ASN A 170 15.05 -3.85 -20.63
CA ASN A 170 16.50 -3.81 -20.51
C ASN A 170 17.12 -5.21 -20.53
N ALA A 171 16.54 -6.19 -19.83
CA ALA A 171 17.00 -7.58 -19.86
C ALA A 171 16.97 -8.15 -21.28
N SER A 172 15.90 -7.87 -22.04
CA SER A 172 15.77 -8.30 -23.44
C SER A 172 16.83 -7.67 -24.33
N HIS A 173 17.14 -6.39 -24.12
CA HIS A 173 18.21 -5.71 -24.87
C HIS A 173 19.59 -6.26 -24.54
N GLU A 174 19.89 -6.45 -23.26
CA GLU A 174 21.19 -6.96 -22.79
C GLU A 174 21.41 -8.43 -23.20
N LEU A 175 20.36 -9.24 -23.34
CA LEU A 175 20.44 -10.60 -23.87
C LEU A 175 20.61 -10.62 -25.40
N ARG A 176 20.01 -9.70 -26.13
CA ARG A 176 20.08 -9.66 -27.60
C ARG A 176 21.47 -9.27 -28.11
N THR A 177 22.12 -8.33 -27.46
CA THR A 177 23.41 -7.79 -27.88
C THR A 177 24.50 -8.88 -28.01
N PRO A 178 24.80 -9.70 -27.00
CA PRO A 178 25.80 -10.77 -27.14
C PRO A 178 25.35 -11.87 -28.12
N LEU A 179 24.06 -12.15 -28.25
CA LEU A 179 23.53 -13.10 -29.22
C LEU A 179 23.79 -12.63 -30.67
N THR A 180 23.50 -11.36 -30.95
CA THR A 180 23.77 -10.76 -32.26
C THR A 180 25.26 -10.77 -32.58
N LEU A 181 26.11 -10.48 -31.57
CA LEU A 181 27.57 -10.57 -31.74
C LEU A 181 28.02 -12.00 -32.08
N GLN A 182 27.48 -13.01 -31.38
CA GLN A 182 27.80 -14.42 -31.69
C GLN A 182 27.41 -14.79 -33.12
N GLN A 183 26.17 -14.45 -33.52
CA GLN A 183 25.68 -14.69 -34.87
C GLN A 183 26.57 -14.02 -35.92
N THR A 184 26.85 -12.72 -35.74
CA THR A 184 27.75 -11.99 -36.68
C THR A 184 29.14 -12.60 -36.79
N VAL A 185 29.73 -12.98 -35.65
CA VAL A 185 31.08 -13.63 -35.68
C VAL A 185 31.01 -14.96 -36.40
N VAL A 186 29.97 -15.76 -36.20
CA VAL A 186 29.79 -17.05 -36.90
C VAL A 186 29.56 -16.83 -38.37
N ASP A 187 28.64 -15.94 -38.77
CA ASP A 187 28.31 -15.68 -40.19
C ASP A 187 29.50 -15.15 -40.98
N VAL A 188 30.24 -14.18 -40.40
CA VAL A 188 31.45 -13.64 -41.04
C VAL A 188 32.53 -14.72 -41.20
N THR A 189 32.67 -15.58 -40.15
CA THR A 189 33.71 -16.64 -40.20
C THR A 189 33.35 -17.74 -41.21
N LEU A 190 32.06 -18.08 -41.34
CA LEU A 190 31.58 -19.07 -42.32
C LEU A 190 31.60 -18.55 -43.77
N ALA A 191 31.47 -17.22 -43.94
CA ALA A 191 31.54 -16.60 -45.28
C ALA A 191 32.95 -16.50 -45.83
N ASP A 192 33.98 -16.75 -45.03
CA ASP A 192 35.40 -16.76 -45.47
C ASP A 192 35.89 -18.21 -45.66
N PRO A 193 35.89 -18.74 -46.92
CA PRO A 193 36.33 -20.11 -47.21
C PRO A 193 37.83 -20.34 -46.97
N ASP A 194 38.63 -19.26 -46.94
CA ASP A 194 40.08 -19.31 -46.73
C ASP A 194 40.48 -18.96 -45.29
N ALA A 195 39.51 -18.98 -44.36
CA ALA A 195 39.77 -18.64 -42.96
C ALA A 195 40.88 -19.50 -42.35
N SER A 196 41.91 -18.85 -41.88
CA SER A 196 43.05 -19.54 -41.22
C SER A 196 42.60 -20.18 -39.90
N ALA A 197 43.32 -21.23 -39.46
CA ALA A 197 43.09 -21.84 -38.14
C ALA A 197 43.21 -20.82 -36.99
N GLN A 198 44.02 -19.78 -37.17
CA GLN A 198 44.16 -18.71 -36.18
C GLN A 198 42.89 -17.81 -36.15
N THR A 199 42.32 -17.47 -37.30
CA THR A 199 41.07 -16.72 -37.46
C THR A 199 39.94 -17.49 -36.83
N LEU A 200 39.79 -18.79 -37.12
CA LEU A 200 38.77 -19.66 -36.53
C LEU A 200 38.87 -19.73 -34.99
N ARG A 201 40.11 -19.89 -34.47
CA ARG A 201 40.32 -19.89 -33.00
C ARG A 201 39.99 -18.54 -32.35
N ALA A 202 40.25 -17.43 -33.04
CA ALA A 202 39.91 -16.11 -32.56
C ALA A 202 38.38 -15.91 -32.55
N ALA A 203 37.68 -16.36 -33.60
CA ALA A 203 36.20 -16.33 -33.64
C ALA A 203 35.57 -17.17 -32.53
N LEU A 204 36.03 -18.41 -32.33
CA LEU A 204 35.56 -19.28 -31.26
C LEU A 204 35.79 -18.68 -29.86
N ARG A 205 36.93 -18.01 -29.64
CA ARG A 205 37.17 -17.29 -28.37
C ARG A 205 36.19 -16.18 -28.15
N ARG A 206 35.81 -15.40 -29.19
CA ARG A 206 34.80 -14.33 -29.12
C ARG A 206 33.40 -14.88 -28.81
N VAL A 207 33.01 -15.95 -29.51
CA VAL A 207 31.73 -16.65 -29.27
C VAL A 207 31.65 -17.15 -27.82
N ARG A 208 32.71 -17.79 -27.34
CA ARG A 208 32.79 -18.28 -25.95
C ARG A 208 32.71 -17.13 -24.93
N ALA A 209 33.41 -16.02 -25.17
CA ALA A 209 33.35 -14.85 -24.27
C ALA A 209 31.95 -14.26 -24.21
N ALA A 210 31.25 -14.14 -25.35
CA ALA A 210 29.88 -13.68 -25.41
C ALA A 210 28.90 -14.64 -24.70
N GLY A 211 29.13 -15.98 -24.83
CA GLY A 211 28.33 -16.97 -24.08
C GLY A 211 28.51 -16.86 -22.57
N GLN A 212 29.73 -16.66 -22.10
CA GLN A 212 30.01 -16.45 -20.67
C GLN A 212 29.36 -15.18 -20.13
N GLU A 213 29.26 -14.12 -20.92
CA GLU A 213 28.58 -12.90 -20.53
C GLU A 213 27.04 -13.10 -20.41
N GLN A 214 26.46 -13.88 -21.34
CA GLN A 214 25.05 -14.26 -21.26
C GLN A 214 24.74 -15.10 -20.00
N GLU A 215 25.61 -16.07 -19.70
CA GLU A 215 25.47 -16.91 -18.51
C GLU A 215 25.46 -16.06 -17.23
N ARG A 216 26.41 -15.12 -17.11
CA ARG A 216 26.42 -14.17 -15.95
C ARG A 216 25.16 -13.33 -15.87
N LEU A 217 24.63 -12.87 -17.01
CA LEU A 217 23.39 -12.11 -17.04
C LEU A 217 22.20 -12.95 -16.55
N ILE A 218 22.07 -14.19 -17.03
CA ILE A 218 21.03 -15.12 -16.62
C ILE A 218 21.11 -15.40 -15.11
N GLU A 219 22.30 -15.70 -14.59
CA GLU A 219 22.49 -15.91 -13.15
C GLU A 219 22.10 -14.69 -12.31
N ALA A 220 22.46 -13.49 -12.78
CA ALA A 220 22.08 -12.23 -12.13
C ALA A 220 20.54 -12.04 -12.08
N LEU A 221 19.87 -12.31 -13.21
CA LEU A 221 18.39 -12.23 -13.29
C LEU A 221 17.72 -13.26 -12.39
N LEU A 222 18.22 -14.51 -12.37
CA LEU A 222 17.70 -15.55 -11.48
C LEU A 222 17.89 -15.20 -10.00
N THR A 223 19.04 -14.63 -9.64
CA THR A 223 19.30 -14.17 -8.27
C THR A 223 18.33 -13.05 -7.86
N LEU A 224 18.06 -12.08 -8.75
CA LEU A 224 17.06 -11.04 -8.51
C LEU A 224 15.67 -11.63 -8.33
N ALA A 225 15.26 -12.57 -9.19
CA ALA A 225 13.94 -13.21 -9.11
C ALA A 225 13.76 -13.99 -7.81
N ARG A 226 14.76 -14.78 -7.40
CA ARG A 226 14.75 -15.51 -6.11
C ARG A 226 14.67 -14.57 -4.92
N SER A 227 15.44 -13.48 -4.93
CA SER A 227 15.41 -12.50 -3.85
C SER A 227 14.04 -11.83 -3.69
N GLN A 228 13.26 -11.66 -4.77
CA GLN A 228 11.91 -11.08 -4.72
C GLN A 228 10.84 -12.04 -4.19
N GLN A 229 11.05 -13.35 -4.29
CA GLN A 229 10.12 -14.37 -3.78
C GLN A 229 10.20 -14.55 -2.26
N GLY A 230 11.23 -13.97 -1.62
CA GLY A 230 11.52 -14.11 -0.20
C GLY A 230 12.48 -15.26 0.09
N LEU A 231 12.85 -15.41 1.37
CA LEU A 231 13.81 -16.43 1.79
C LEU A 231 13.10 -17.77 2.04
N GLU A 232 13.44 -18.80 1.28
CA GLU A 232 13.01 -20.18 1.54
C GLU A 232 13.78 -20.81 2.70
N ARG A 233 15.04 -20.42 2.89
CA ARG A 233 15.92 -20.91 3.94
C ARG A 233 16.43 -19.75 4.79
N ARG A 234 16.53 -19.98 6.09
CA ARG A 234 17.15 -19.05 7.04
C ARG A 234 18.02 -19.85 7.99
N GLU A 235 19.30 -19.72 7.81
CA GLU A 235 20.29 -20.40 8.61
C GLU A 235 21.22 -19.37 9.27
N SER A 236 21.91 -19.78 10.33
CA SER A 236 22.97 -18.96 10.91
C SER A 236 24.19 -19.04 9.98
N VAL A 237 24.57 -17.90 9.41
CA VAL A 237 25.68 -17.78 8.46
C VAL A 237 26.76 -16.89 9.06
N ASP A 238 28.00 -17.35 9.01
CA ASP A 238 29.16 -16.52 9.34
C ASP A 238 29.53 -15.63 8.15
N LEU A 239 29.02 -14.39 8.16
CA LEU A 239 29.31 -13.40 7.13
C LEU A 239 30.83 -13.15 6.99
N THR A 240 31.56 -13.20 8.12
CA THR A 240 33.01 -12.95 8.14
C THR A 240 33.79 -14.05 7.42
N ALA A 241 33.37 -15.30 7.55
CA ALA A 241 33.98 -16.42 6.85
C ALA A 241 33.80 -16.26 5.33
N ILE A 242 32.57 -15.96 4.86
CA ILE A 242 32.29 -15.73 3.44
C ILE A 242 33.12 -14.57 2.89
N VAL A 243 33.16 -13.46 3.62
CA VAL A 243 33.96 -12.28 3.20
C VAL A 243 35.44 -12.64 3.09
N ARG A 244 36.00 -13.38 4.05
CA ARG A 244 37.41 -13.80 4.03
C ARG A 244 37.77 -14.64 2.81
N GLU A 245 36.88 -15.55 2.41
CA GLU A 245 37.06 -16.39 1.22
C GLU A 245 36.95 -15.61 -0.09
N ARG A 246 36.23 -14.51 -0.09
CA ARG A 246 35.94 -13.70 -1.29
C ARG A 246 36.70 -12.37 -1.33
N LEU A 247 37.71 -12.18 -0.45
CA LEU A 247 38.63 -11.03 -0.55
C LEU A 247 39.35 -11.02 -1.87
N PRO A 248 39.56 -9.83 -2.49
CA PRO A 248 40.36 -9.73 -3.71
C PRO A 248 41.79 -10.24 -3.50
N GLY A 249 42.23 -11.20 -4.32
CA GLY A 249 43.55 -11.82 -4.14
C GLY A 249 44.69 -11.07 -4.82
N SER A 250 44.42 -10.17 -5.78
CA SER A 250 45.44 -9.45 -6.55
C SER A 250 44.86 -8.22 -7.25
N GLY A 251 45.73 -7.26 -7.61
CA GLY A 251 45.36 -6.11 -8.44
C GLY A 251 45.05 -4.80 -7.69
N CYS A 252 44.95 -4.80 -6.36
CA CYS A 252 44.82 -3.60 -5.52
C CYS A 252 45.27 -3.90 -4.09
N GLN A 253 45.57 -2.86 -3.32
CA GLN A 253 45.81 -2.99 -1.89
C GLN A 253 44.49 -3.29 -1.16
N VAL A 254 44.46 -4.37 -0.37
CA VAL A 254 43.26 -4.75 0.44
C VAL A 254 43.52 -4.49 1.90
N LEU A 255 42.66 -3.67 2.51
CA LEU A 255 42.66 -3.34 3.94
C LEU A 255 41.47 -4.06 4.58
N ALA A 256 41.71 -5.21 5.23
CA ALA A 256 40.63 -6.01 5.81
C ALA A 256 40.64 -5.93 7.34
N ARG A 257 39.50 -5.55 7.94
CA ARG A 257 39.22 -5.64 9.37
C ARG A 257 38.00 -6.52 9.57
N LEU A 258 38.24 -7.77 9.92
CA LEU A 258 37.22 -8.81 9.93
C LEU A 258 36.91 -9.23 11.38
N GLU A 259 35.84 -8.67 11.94
CA GLU A 259 35.27 -9.03 13.24
C GLU A 259 34.06 -9.96 13.05
N PRO A 260 33.74 -10.84 14.01
CA PRO A 260 32.62 -11.76 13.93
C PRO A 260 31.29 -11.05 13.63
N ALA A 261 30.57 -11.51 12.61
CA ALA A 261 29.30 -10.94 12.19
C ALA A 261 28.30 -12.06 11.80
N PRO A 262 27.79 -12.84 12.77
CA PRO A 262 26.82 -13.91 12.48
C PRO A 262 25.48 -13.31 12.07
N VAL A 263 24.95 -13.73 10.91
CA VAL A 263 23.70 -13.26 10.32
C VAL A 263 22.71 -14.40 10.14
N LEU A 264 21.43 -14.10 10.17
CA LEU A 264 20.36 -15.04 9.85
C LEU A 264 19.94 -14.86 8.39
N GLY A 265 20.13 -15.87 7.54
CA GLY A 265 19.78 -15.73 6.13
C GLY A 265 20.05 -16.96 5.27
N ASP A 266 19.92 -16.77 3.95
CA ASP A 266 20.26 -17.76 2.94
C ASP A 266 21.74 -17.65 2.60
N PRO A 267 22.55 -18.74 2.81
CA PRO A 267 23.99 -18.70 2.56
C PRO A 267 24.37 -18.35 1.12
N GLN A 268 23.61 -18.86 0.14
CA GLN A 268 23.90 -18.64 -1.29
C GLN A 268 23.63 -17.16 -1.68
N LEU A 269 22.53 -16.58 -1.18
CA LEU A 269 22.24 -15.18 -1.44
C LEU A 269 23.22 -14.24 -0.74
N ILE A 270 23.63 -14.56 0.49
CA ILE A 270 24.65 -13.78 1.22
C ILE A 270 26.00 -13.87 0.50
N GLU A 271 26.39 -15.04 0.03
CA GLU A 271 27.61 -15.19 -0.78
C GLU A 271 27.56 -14.35 -2.05
N ARG A 272 26.44 -14.38 -2.80
CA ARG A 272 26.24 -13.54 -3.99
C ARG A 272 26.28 -12.04 -3.66
N LEU A 273 25.76 -11.62 -2.53
CA LEU A 273 25.88 -10.24 -2.04
C LEU A 273 27.34 -9.86 -1.87
N VAL A 274 28.14 -10.67 -1.17
CA VAL A 274 29.56 -10.42 -0.93
C VAL A 274 30.34 -10.37 -2.24
N VAL A 275 30.12 -11.34 -3.15
CA VAL A 275 30.77 -11.39 -4.47
C VAL A 275 30.46 -10.12 -5.28
N ASN A 276 29.18 -9.70 -5.35
CA ASN A 276 28.80 -8.50 -6.09
C ASN A 276 29.44 -7.23 -5.52
N LEU A 277 29.55 -7.11 -4.20
CA LEU A 277 30.19 -5.96 -3.57
C LEU A 277 31.70 -5.94 -3.79
N THR A 278 32.37 -7.09 -3.63
CA THR A 278 33.84 -7.19 -3.82
C THR A 278 34.22 -6.98 -5.27
N GLU A 279 33.52 -7.62 -6.21
CA GLU A 279 33.75 -7.40 -7.64
C GLU A 279 33.50 -5.94 -8.06
N ASN A 280 32.44 -5.31 -7.55
CA ASN A 280 32.15 -3.91 -7.81
C ASN A 280 33.28 -3.00 -7.31
N ALA A 281 33.77 -3.24 -6.08
CA ALA A 281 34.84 -2.47 -5.49
C ALA A 281 36.14 -2.58 -6.28
N VAL A 282 36.50 -3.78 -6.77
CA VAL A 282 37.70 -4.00 -7.58
C VAL A 282 37.53 -3.39 -8.98
N ARG A 283 36.40 -3.61 -9.64
CA ARG A 283 36.15 -3.17 -11.01
C ARG A 283 36.17 -1.65 -11.15
N HIS A 284 35.66 -0.94 -10.15
CA HIS A 284 35.56 0.52 -10.14
C HIS A 284 36.63 1.21 -9.29
N ASN A 285 37.69 0.47 -8.98
CA ASN A 285 38.83 0.99 -8.27
C ASN A 285 39.79 1.77 -9.23
N LEU A 286 40.65 2.58 -8.64
CA LEU A 286 41.82 3.08 -9.33
C LEU A 286 42.78 1.93 -9.62
N PRO A 287 43.55 1.99 -10.71
CA PRO A 287 44.59 0.96 -10.98
C PRO A 287 45.67 0.97 -9.88
N ALA A 288 46.34 -0.15 -9.69
CA ALA A 288 47.40 -0.26 -8.68
C ALA A 288 48.52 0.76 -8.86
N SER A 289 48.76 1.20 -10.11
CA SER A 289 49.70 2.29 -10.45
C SER A 289 49.32 3.66 -9.86
N GLU A 290 48.07 3.83 -9.48
CA GLU A 290 47.51 5.05 -8.87
C GLU A 290 47.14 4.81 -7.40
N GLU A 291 47.81 3.86 -6.74
CA GLU A 291 47.58 3.50 -5.33
C GLU A 291 46.13 3.08 -5.03
N GLY A 292 45.48 2.36 -5.96
CA GLY A 292 44.15 1.84 -5.81
C GLY A 292 44.05 0.85 -4.64
N TRP A 293 43.06 1.08 -3.74
CA TRP A 293 42.85 0.26 -2.56
C TRP A 293 41.36 -0.07 -2.36
N VAL A 294 41.11 -1.21 -1.67
CA VAL A 294 39.79 -1.63 -1.22
C VAL A 294 39.86 -1.89 0.29
N SER A 295 38.97 -1.27 1.05
CA SER A 295 38.82 -1.54 2.49
C SER A 295 37.56 -2.36 2.72
N VAL A 296 37.69 -3.42 3.52
CA VAL A 296 36.59 -4.32 3.88
C VAL A 296 36.51 -4.45 5.39
N TRP A 297 35.34 -4.20 5.93
CA TRP A 297 35.06 -4.36 7.34
C TRP A 297 33.83 -5.24 7.55
N THR A 298 33.93 -6.19 8.50
CA THR A 298 32.79 -6.92 9.06
C THR A 298 32.78 -6.76 10.56
N GLY A 299 31.59 -6.81 11.18
CA GLY A 299 31.44 -6.67 12.61
C GLY A 299 30.03 -6.26 13.00
N LEU A 300 29.85 -5.83 14.24
CA LEU A 300 28.59 -5.26 14.70
C LEU A 300 28.61 -3.73 14.54
N ASP A 301 27.54 -3.16 14.00
CA ASP A 301 27.37 -1.72 13.92
C ASP A 301 27.06 -1.11 15.31
N ALA A 302 26.94 0.22 15.39
CA ALA A 302 26.65 0.93 16.63
C ALA A 302 25.30 0.54 17.27
N THR A 303 24.43 -0.17 16.52
CA THR A 303 23.14 -0.69 17.00
C THR A 303 23.20 -2.17 17.39
N GLY A 304 24.38 -2.79 17.35
CA GLY A 304 24.60 -4.21 17.62
C GLY A 304 24.16 -5.14 16.47
N ARG A 305 23.95 -4.62 15.27
CA ARG A 305 23.58 -5.43 14.11
C ARG A 305 24.83 -5.85 13.33
N PRO A 306 24.90 -7.11 12.87
CA PRO A 306 26.00 -7.55 12.02
C PRO A 306 25.94 -6.82 10.68
N GLY A 307 27.10 -6.39 10.20
CA GLY A 307 27.23 -5.62 8.99
C GLY A 307 28.49 -5.90 8.22
N LEU A 308 28.46 -5.48 6.96
CA LEU A 308 29.55 -5.46 6.01
C LEU A 308 29.70 -4.05 5.46
N ARG A 309 30.91 -3.52 5.52
CA ARG A 309 31.26 -2.26 4.85
C ARG A 309 32.36 -2.52 3.85
N ILE A 310 32.13 -2.10 2.62
CA ILE A 310 33.15 -2.13 1.56
C ILE A 310 33.34 -0.71 1.06
N GLU A 311 34.58 -0.30 1.00
CA GLU A 311 35.00 1.02 0.53
C GLU A 311 36.14 0.85 -0.49
N ASN A 312 36.08 1.56 -1.59
CA ASN A 312 37.12 1.55 -2.61
C ASN A 312 37.56 2.97 -2.98
N SER A 313 38.82 3.11 -3.37
CA SER A 313 39.25 4.26 -4.16
C SER A 313 38.65 4.16 -5.56
N GLY A 314 38.49 5.28 -6.25
CA GLY A 314 37.88 5.26 -7.59
C GLY A 314 37.62 6.67 -8.12
N PRO A 315 37.02 6.80 -9.30
CA PRO A 315 36.65 8.11 -9.84
C PRO A 315 35.67 8.84 -8.93
N VAL A 316 35.67 10.17 -9.01
CA VAL A 316 34.73 11.01 -8.27
C VAL A 316 33.32 10.80 -8.81
N ILE A 317 32.41 10.46 -7.93
CA ILE A 317 30.99 10.27 -8.23
C ILE A 317 30.22 11.52 -7.77
N PRO A 318 29.47 12.20 -8.65
CA PRO A 318 28.69 13.38 -8.28
C PRO A 318 27.71 13.09 -7.12
N PRO A 319 27.53 14.04 -6.18
CA PRO A 319 26.53 13.91 -5.12
C PRO A 319 25.13 13.64 -5.70
N GLY A 320 24.35 12.75 -5.08
CA GLY A 320 22.99 12.39 -5.52
C GLY A 320 22.91 11.23 -6.51
N GLN A 321 23.99 10.84 -7.18
CA GLN A 321 23.99 9.69 -8.09
C GLN A 321 24.09 8.33 -7.36
N ALA A 322 24.59 8.31 -6.12
CA ALA A 322 24.76 7.09 -5.35
C ALA A 322 23.45 6.33 -5.08
N ALA A 323 22.35 7.04 -4.83
CA ALA A 323 21.04 6.42 -4.60
C ALA A 323 20.52 5.63 -5.81
N GLY A 324 20.86 6.09 -7.02
CA GLY A 324 20.47 5.42 -8.26
C GLY A 324 21.25 4.16 -8.58
N LEU A 325 22.38 3.87 -7.91
CA LEU A 325 23.20 2.70 -8.15
C LEU A 325 22.50 1.38 -7.89
N PHE A 326 21.47 1.38 -7.04
CA PHE A 326 20.68 0.20 -6.72
C PHE A 326 19.58 -0.13 -7.73
N GLN A 327 19.39 0.72 -8.74
CA GLN A 327 18.45 0.43 -9.83
C GLN A 327 19.06 -0.54 -10.82
N PRO A 328 18.31 -1.58 -11.26
CA PRO A 328 18.81 -2.53 -12.25
C PRO A 328 19.24 -1.83 -13.55
N PHE A 329 20.34 -2.30 -14.16
CA PHE A 329 20.89 -1.79 -15.41
C PHE A 329 21.40 -0.35 -15.38
N ARG A 330 21.42 0.30 -14.20
CA ARG A 330 21.91 1.68 -14.07
C ARG A 330 23.43 1.70 -13.94
N ARG A 331 24.07 2.57 -14.72
CA ARG A 331 25.51 2.77 -14.76
C ARG A 331 25.81 4.26 -14.57
N LEU A 332 26.95 4.57 -13.93
CA LEU A 332 27.45 5.94 -13.80
C LEU A 332 28.40 6.23 -14.98
N GLY A 333 28.08 7.27 -15.74
CA GLY A 333 28.94 7.77 -16.84
C GLY A 333 28.62 7.20 -18.23
N PRO A 334 29.10 7.89 -19.29
CA PRO A 334 28.83 7.53 -20.69
C PRO A 334 29.70 6.40 -21.24
N ASP A 335 30.47 5.69 -20.40
CA ASP A 335 31.50 4.73 -20.83
C ASP A 335 30.92 3.49 -21.54
N ARG A 336 30.51 3.70 -22.79
CA ARG A 336 30.45 2.65 -23.81
C ARG A 336 31.83 2.36 -24.42
N VAL A 337 32.85 3.09 -24.03
CA VAL A 337 34.20 3.01 -24.61
C VAL A 337 35.13 2.33 -23.62
N ALA A 338 35.79 1.28 -24.12
CA ALA A 338 36.86 0.52 -23.52
C ALA A 338 36.54 -0.51 -22.42
N GLY A 339 35.96 -1.65 -22.81
CA GLY A 339 36.32 -2.96 -22.18
C GLY A 339 35.93 -3.24 -20.73
N ARG A 340 35.34 -2.29 -20.01
CA ARG A 340 34.86 -2.51 -18.62
C ARG A 340 33.40 -2.96 -18.64
N HIS A 341 33.16 -4.20 -19.05
CA HIS A 341 31.85 -4.79 -19.17
C HIS A 341 31.26 -5.08 -17.77
N GLY A 342 30.33 -4.24 -17.31
CA GLY A 342 29.48 -4.55 -16.17
C GLY A 342 28.02 -4.38 -16.57
N LEU A 343 27.17 -5.38 -16.27
CA LEU A 343 25.75 -5.42 -16.62
C LEU A 343 24.90 -4.38 -15.88
N GLY A 344 25.46 -3.66 -14.92
CA GLY A 344 24.69 -2.74 -14.06
C GLY A 344 23.70 -3.44 -13.12
N LEU A 345 23.88 -4.76 -12.91
CA LEU A 345 23.00 -5.56 -12.04
C LEU A 345 23.58 -5.82 -10.66
N GLY A 346 24.91 -5.72 -10.46
CA GLY A 346 25.54 -6.11 -9.20
C GLY A 346 24.98 -5.39 -7.98
N MET A 347 24.82 -4.07 -8.04
CA MET A 347 24.30 -3.28 -6.92
C MET A 347 22.79 -3.49 -6.70
N SER A 348 22.02 -3.75 -7.75
CA SER A 348 20.60 -4.10 -7.61
C SER A 348 20.40 -5.49 -6.99
N ILE A 349 21.29 -6.44 -7.28
CA ILE A 349 21.31 -7.74 -6.60
C ILE A 349 21.61 -7.54 -5.10
N VAL A 350 22.60 -6.73 -4.75
CA VAL A 350 22.89 -6.40 -3.35
C VAL A 350 21.66 -5.85 -2.65
N ALA A 351 20.97 -4.87 -3.25
CA ALA A 351 19.74 -4.29 -2.68
C ALA A 351 18.63 -5.32 -2.52
N ALA A 352 18.40 -6.16 -3.53
CA ALA A 352 17.37 -7.20 -3.49
C ALA A 352 17.65 -8.26 -2.42
N VAL A 353 18.89 -8.73 -2.32
CA VAL A 353 19.31 -9.70 -1.31
C VAL A 353 19.15 -9.11 0.09
N VAL A 354 19.62 -7.87 0.33
CA VAL A 354 19.48 -7.19 1.61
C VAL A 354 18.01 -7.01 1.99
N ALA A 355 17.16 -6.61 1.03
CA ALA A 355 15.71 -6.46 1.26
C ALA A 355 15.04 -7.80 1.59
N ALA A 356 15.39 -8.90 0.89
CA ALA A 356 14.89 -10.25 1.17
C ALA A 356 15.21 -10.70 2.59
N HIS A 357 16.36 -10.29 3.11
CA HIS A 357 16.80 -10.58 4.49
C HIS A 357 16.22 -9.59 5.52
N GLY A 358 15.44 -8.58 5.13
CA GLY A 358 14.96 -7.54 6.05
C GLY A 358 16.07 -6.62 6.59
N GLY A 359 17.18 -6.56 5.86
CA GLY A 359 18.33 -5.73 6.16
C GLY A 359 18.21 -4.29 5.64
N ARG A 360 19.33 -3.58 5.68
CA ARG A 360 19.46 -2.22 5.12
C ARG A 360 20.76 -2.10 4.35
N VAL A 361 20.73 -1.41 3.21
CA VAL A 361 21.91 -1.07 2.42
C VAL A 361 21.95 0.44 2.19
N ARG A 362 23.16 1.01 2.25
CA ARG A 362 23.42 2.42 1.96
C ARG A 362 24.68 2.54 1.11
N ALA A 363 24.65 3.46 0.16
CA ALA A 363 25.82 3.84 -0.61
C ALA A 363 26.11 5.33 -0.42
N ARG A 364 27.38 5.66 -0.21
CA ARG A 364 27.85 7.05 -0.09
C ARG A 364 29.05 7.27 -0.99
N THR A 365 29.09 8.39 -1.67
CA THR A 365 30.26 8.82 -2.45
C THR A 365 31.34 9.35 -1.53
N ARG A 366 32.60 9.08 -1.87
CA ARG A 366 33.76 9.67 -1.17
C ARG A 366 34.15 10.99 -1.83
N PRO A 367 34.45 12.05 -1.06
CA PRO A 367 34.91 13.32 -1.63
C PRO A 367 36.19 13.18 -2.48
N ALA A 368 37.10 12.29 -2.07
CA ALA A 368 38.35 11.98 -2.78
C ALA A 368 38.17 10.96 -3.92
N GLY A 369 36.93 10.63 -4.29
CA GLY A 369 36.61 9.60 -5.28
C GLY A 369 36.40 8.21 -4.67
N GLY A 370 35.64 7.38 -5.38
CA GLY A 370 35.25 6.06 -4.93
C GLY A 370 33.88 6.01 -4.19
N LEU A 371 33.56 4.83 -3.68
CA LEU A 371 32.26 4.50 -3.10
C LEU A 371 32.43 3.81 -1.75
N ILE A 372 31.52 4.10 -0.81
CA ILE A 372 31.35 3.37 0.44
C ILE A 372 29.98 2.69 0.35
N VAL A 373 29.95 1.37 0.54
CA VAL A 373 28.71 0.60 0.63
C VAL A 373 28.63 -0.05 2.01
N GLU A 374 27.56 0.22 2.73
CA GLU A 374 27.28 -0.32 4.05
C GLU A 374 26.03 -1.21 3.99
N VAL A 375 26.16 -2.43 4.49
CA VAL A 375 25.09 -3.41 4.60
C VAL A 375 24.92 -3.79 6.06
N ALA A 376 23.68 -3.79 6.55
CA ALA A 376 23.32 -4.31 7.87
C ALA A 376 22.26 -5.39 7.70
N LEU A 377 22.50 -6.57 8.29
CA LEU A 377 21.61 -7.73 8.21
C LEU A 377 21.05 -8.08 9.60
N PRO A 378 19.97 -8.87 9.69
CA PRO A 378 19.47 -9.37 10.96
C PRO A 378 20.49 -10.30 11.62
N PRO A 379 20.70 -10.20 12.95
CA PRO A 379 21.61 -11.08 13.69
C PRO A 379 21.09 -12.52 13.74
N ALA A 380 22.01 -13.48 13.69
CA ALA A 380 21.71 -14.86 14.04
C ALA A 380 21.35 -14.93 15.52
N GLY A 381 20.13 -15.31 15.88
CA GLY A 381 19.71 -15.47 17.27
C GLY A 381 18.76 -14.41 17.81
N SER A 382 18.23 -13.49 17.03
CA SER A 382 17.06 -12.70 17.44
C SER A 382 15.79 -13.55 17.42
N PRO A 383 15.14 -13.86 18.58
CA PRO A 383 13.82 -14.45 18.60
C PRO A 383 12.82 -13.33 18.27
N GLY A 384 12.39 -13.20 17.04
CA GLY A 384 11.47 -12.12 16.78
C GLY A 384 11.00 -12.04 15.35
N HIS A 385 9.85 -12.59 15.11
CA HIS A 385 9.02 -12.74 13.93
C HIS A 385 9.26 -14.04 13.15
N SER A 386 8.92 -15.15 13.80
CA SER A 386 8.34 -16.26 13.08
C SER A 386 7.04 -15.76 12.44
N VAL A 387 7.11 -15.32 11.20
CA VAL A 387 5.92 -15.28 10.34
C VAL A 387 5.42 -16.72 10.31
N PRO A 388 4.20 -17.02 10.82
CA PRO A 388 3.69 -18.38 10.75
C PRO A 388 3.70 -18.81 9.29
N PRO A 389 4.03 -20.08 8.98
CA PRO A 389 3.95 -20.58 7.63
C PRO A 389 2.53 -20.31 7.13
N ARG A 390 2.41 -19.66 5.98
CA ARG A 390 1.11 -19.49 5.32
C ARG A 390 0.55 -20.87 5.13
N SER A 391 -0.48 -21.20 5.91
CA SER A 391 -1.26 -22.43 5.75
C SER A 391 -1.71 -22.49 4.28
N PRO A 392 -1.47 -23.60 3.56
CA PRO A 392 -1.98 -23.72 2.20
C PRO A 392 -3.50 -23.60 2.27
N ALA A 393 -4.05 -22.69 1.45
CA ALA A 393 -5.49 -22.55 1.30
C ALA A 393 -6.07 -23.93 0.93
N PRO A 394 -7.21 -24.36 1.52
CA PRO A 394 -7.83 -25.61 1.16
C PRO A 394 -8.20 -25.58 -0.32
N VAL A 395 -7.64 -26.51 -1.07
CA VAL A 395 -8.06 -26.80 -2.45
C VAL A 395 -9.52 -27.25 -2.35
N ALA A 396 -10.44 -26.39 -2.78
CA ALA A 396 -11.82 -26.76 -2.96
C ALA A 396 -11.87 -27.79 -4.08
N ALA A 397 -12.16 -29.05 -3.73
CA ALA A 397 -12.55 -30.07 -4.66
C ALA A 397 -13.91 -29.68 -5.26
N LYS A 398 -13.92 -29.38 -6.55
CA LYS A 398 -14.90 -29.79 -7.55
C LYS A 398 -14.46 -29.31 -8.93
#